data_61bf904691a12aeba21019d7d995dd66
#
_entry.id   61bf904691a12aeba21019d7d995dd66
#
_cell.length_a   1.000
_cell.length_b   1.000
_cell.length_c   1.000
_cell.angle_alpha   90.00
_cell.angle_beta   90.00
_cell.angle_gamma   90.00
#
_symmetry.space_group_name_H-M   'P 1'
#
loop_
_entity.id
_entity.type
_entity.pdbx_description
1 polymer ?
#
loop_
_entity_poly.entity_id
_entity_poly.type
_entity_poly.pdbx_seq_one_letter_code
_entity_poly.pdbx_strand_id
1 'polypeptide(L)'
;MSQQASAIAALTPAVVEQGLMVGDGTCPLIRPVLEGGQVPALALGGRGQHPLGAITAALQRRRAEGDPPSTLHLIAHGRPGAFRIGEQWIDAEALKAHSTELAMWGVETIALWSCHVGADADFVVLLAELSGARVLASADWLGREDDGHEQLQLEDWQLSDVVKQEAWPAQFRLEDFDDELIGSVSNDQLDGGAGSDELIGGGGDDVLDGGSGDDDLEGGAGADALDGGEGIDVLDGGAGSDELIGGGGD
;
A
#
# COMPACT_ATOMS: atom_id res chain seq x y z
N MET A 1 -10.53 -21.93 39.99
CA MET A 1 -9.64 -21.75 38.80
C MET A 1 -10.48 -21.99 37.57
N SER A 2 -11.03 -20.92 37.05
CA SER A 2 -11.88 -20.96 35.86
C SER A 2 -11.03 -20.62 34.65
N GLN A 3 -10.83 -21.59 33.75
CA GLN A 3 -10.25 -21.37 32.43
C GLN A 3 -11.35 -20.72 31.58
N GLN A 4 -11.22 -19.44 31.33
CA GLN A 4 -11.87 -18.80 30.20
C GLN A 4 -11.03 -19.13 28.96
N ALA A 5 -11.45 -20.14 28.22
CA ALA A 5 -11.02 -20.36 26.85
C ALA A 5 -11.60 -19.20 26.02
N SER A 6 -10.73 -18.31 25.54
CA SER A 6 -11.05 -17.36 24.49
C SER A 6 -11.45 -18.15 23.26
N ALA A 7 -12.70 -18.13 22.89
CA ALA A 7 -13.16 -18.67 21.63
C ALA A 7 -12.67 -17.72 20.53
N ILE A 8 -11.60 -18.07 19.85
CA ILE A 8 -11.23 -17.49 18.55
C ILE A 8 -12.37 -17.87 17.62
N ALA A 9 -13.23 -16.91 17.31
CA ALA A 9 -14.22 -17.07 16.27
C ALA A 9 -13.45 -17.11 14.93
N ALA A 10 -13.18 -18.33 14.45
CA ALA A 10 -12.75 -18.51 13.07
C ALA A 10 -13.78 -17.80 12.18
N LEU A 11 -13.31 -16.91 11.28
CA LEU A 11 -14.15 -16.29 10.27
C LEU A 11 -14.92 -17.39 9.54
N THR A 12 -16.25 -17.35 9.64
CA THR A 12 -17.07 -18.28 8.91
C THR A 12 -16.96 -17.98 7.42
N PRO A 13 -16.97 -18.98 6.53
CA PRO A 13 -16.89 -18.78 5.08
C PRO A 13 -17.88 -17.72 4.54
N ALA A 14 -19.00 -17.53 5.22
CA ALA A 14 -20.05 -16.56 4.87
C ALA A 14 -19.57 -15.08 4.89
N VAL A 15 -18.56 -14.74 5.68
CA VAL A 15 -18.05 -13.34 5.74
C VAL A 15 -17.16 -13.04 4.53
N VAL A 16 -16.45 -14.04 4.03
CA VAL A 16 -15.61 -13.94 2.84
C VAL A 16 -16.47 -13.87 1.56
N GLU A 17 -17.57 -14.64 1.51
CA GLU A 17 -18.46 -14.69 0.34
C GLU A 17 -19.19 -13.37 0.04
N GLN A 18 -19.33 -12.47 1.03
CA GLN A 18 -20.01 -11.16 0.88
C GLN A 18 -19.03 -9.99 0.75
N GLY A 19 -17.80 -10.23 0.34
CA GLY A 19 -16.78 -9.21 0.15
C GLY A 19 -16.80 -8.58 -1.24
N LEU A 20 -16.19 -7.39 -1.34
CA LEU A 20 -15.73 -6.77 -2.58
C LEU A 20 -14.25 -6.45 -2.43
N MET A 21 -13.43 -6.98 -3.31
CA MET A 21 -12.01 -6.62 -3.39
C MET A 21 -11.82 -5.47 -4.37
N VAL A 22 -11.03 -4.49 -3.98
CA VAL A 22 -10.68 -3.35 -4.84
C VAL A 22 -9.18 -3.11 -4.73
N GLY A 23 -8.52 -2.91 -5.84
CA GLY A 23 -7.09 -2.61 -5.83
C GLY A 23 -6.61 -1.95 -7.11
N ASP A 24 -5.32 -1.62 -7.13
CA ASP A 24 -4.67 -1.01 -8.28
C ASP A 24 -4.46 -2.04 -9.41
N GLY A 25 -5.29 -1.95 -10.44
CA GLY A 25 -5.19 -2.81 -11.63
C GLY A 25 -4.05 -2.43 -12.58
N THR A 26 -3.39 -1.31 -12.37
CA THR A 26 -2.20 -0.89 -13.14
C THR A 26 -0.92 -1.45 -12.54
N CYS A 27 -0.91 -1.72 -11.24
CA CYS A 27 0.23 -2.30 -10.55
C CYS A 27 0.43 -3.78 -10.94
N PRO A 28 1.62 -4.16 -11.47
CA PRO A 28 1.91 -5.54 -11.85
C PRO A 28 1.85 -6.53 -10.68
N LEU A 29 2.13 -6.08 -9.46
CA LEU A 29 2.12 -6.91 -8.26
C LEU A 29 0.70 -7.12 -7.71
N ILE A 30 -0.15 -6.10 -7.75
CA ILE A 30 -1.52 -6.17 -7.23
C ILE A 30 -2.47 -6.86 -8.21
N ARG A 31 -2.28 -6.71 -9.51
CA ARG A 31 -3.15 -7.32 -10.52
C ARG A 31 -3.35 -8.83 -10.35
N PRO A 32 -2.30 -9.67 -10.21
CA PRO A 32 -2.48 -11.11 -9.99
C PRO A 32 -3.26 -11.43 -8.72
N VAL A 33 -3.10 -10.62 -7.67
CA VAL A 33 -3.82 -10.74 -6.41
C VAL A 33 -5.32 -10.53 -6.63
N LEU A 34 -5.70 -9.50 -7.39
CA LEU A 34 -7.10 -9.23 -7.74
C LEU A 34 -7.69 -10.35 -8.61
N GLU A 35 -6.93 -10.86 -9.58
CA GLU A 35 -7.36 -11.95 -10.47
C GLU A 35 -7.51 -13.29 -9.73
N GLY A 36 -6.71 -13.53 -8.68
CA GLY A 36 -6.79 -14.70 -7.81
C GLY A 36 -7.81 -14.60 -6.67
N GLY A 37 -8.55 -13.51 -6.59
CA GLY A 37 -9.53 -13.27 -5.53
C GLY A 37 -10.60 -14.36 -5.40
N GLN A 38 -10.95 -14.67 -4.17
CA GLN A 38 -12.05 -15.57 -3.84
C GLN A 38 -13.40 -14.83 -3.73
N VAL A 39 -13.33 -13.50 -3.75
CA VAL A 39 -14.47 -12.58 -3.78
C VAL A 39 -14.44 -11.77 -5.08
N PRO A 40 -15.57 -11.18 -5.51
CA PRO A 40 -15.58 -10.29 -6.66
C PRO A 40 -14.56 -9.16 -6.53
N ALA A 41 -13.80 -8.92 -7.59
CA ALA A 41 -12.75 -7.92 -7.61
C ALA A 41 -13.02 -6.78 -8.59
N LEU A 42 -12.58 -5.58 -8.24
CA LEU A 42 -12.61 -4.36 -9.05
C LEU A 42 -11.18 -3.82 -9.16
N ALA A 43 -10.62 -3.89 -10.36
CA ALA A 43 -9.33 -3.27 -10.67
C ALA A 43 -9.55 -1.79 -11.02
N LEU A 44 -8.87 -0.90 -10.33
CA LEU A 44 -8.87 0.56 -10.56
C LEU A 44 -7.50 1.01 -11.11
N GLY A 45 -7.30 2.30 -11.29
CA GLY A 45 -6.05 2.90 -11.76
C GLY A 45 -6.11 3.49 -13.17
N GLY A 46 -7.28 3.40 -13.85
CA GLY A 46 -7.47 4.06 -15.14
C GLY A 46 -7.58 5.58 -15.01
N ARG A 47 -7.17 6.32 -16.06
CA ARG A 47 -7.28 7.78 -16.10
C ARG A 47 -8.75 8.22 -16.08
N GLY A 48 -9.08 9.18 -15.25
CA GLY A 48 -10.30 9.98 -15.37
C GLY A 48 -11.37 9.81 -14.30
N GLN A 49 -11.28 8.86 -13.38
CA GLN A 49 -12.21 8.75 -12.26
C GLN A 49 -11.44 8.62 -10.95
N HIS A 50 -11.82 9.42 -9.95
CA HIS A 50 -11.25 9.34 -8.62
C HIS A 50 -11.56 7.97 -7.99
N PRO A 51 -10.57 7.27 -7.39
CA PRO A 51 -10.76 5.92 -6.85
C PRO A 51 -11.94 5.80 -5.89
N LEU A 52 -12.11 6.73 -4.94
CA LEU A 52 -13.22 6.70 -3.99
C LEU A 52 -14.59 6.78 -4.66
N GLY A 53 -14.72 7.60 -5.72
CA GLY A 53 -15.95 7.66 -6.52
C GLY A 53 -16.23 6.35 -7.27
N ALA A 54 -15.19 5.70 -7.81
CA ALA A 54 -15.31 4.42 -8.49
C ALA A 54 -15.73 3.30 -7.51
N ILE A 55 -15.15 3.26 -6.32
CA ILE A 55 -15.54 2.33 -5.25
C ILE A 55 -17.01 2.54 -4.88
N THR A 56 -17.41 3.80 -4.65
CA THR A 56 -18.80 4.16 -4.33
C THR A 56 -19.78 3.65 -5.39
N ALA A 57 -19.47 3.87 -6.67
CA ALA A 57 -20.30 3.41 -7.78
C ALA A 57 -20.40 1.88 -7.83
N ALA A 58 -19.32 1.15 -7.55
CA ALA A 58 -19.31 -0.31 -7.51
C ALA A 58 -20.16 -0.84 -6.36
N LEU A 59 -20.03 -0.29 -5.16
CA LEU A 59 -20.79 -0.66 -3.98
C LEU A 59 -22.30 -0.41 -4.18
N GLN A 60 -22.64 0.73 -4.78
CA GLN A 60 -24.05 1.05 -5.11
C GLN A 60 -24.64 0.09 -6.14
N ARG A 61 -23.87 -0.28 -7.17
CA ARG A 61 -24.29 -1.25 -8.18
C ARG A 61 -24.59 -2.61 -7.55
N ARG A 62 -23.67 -3.15 -6.74
CA ARG A 62 -23.86 -4.42 -6.03
C ARG A 62 -25.10 -4.39 -5.14
N ARG A 63 -25.34 -3.28 -4.44
CA ARG A 63 -26.53 -3.10 -3.63
C ARG A 63 -27.82 -3.09 -4.47
N ALA A 64 -27.80 -2.45 -5.63
CA ALA A 64 -28.95 -2.44 -6.54
C ALA A 64 -29.24 -3.82 -7.16
N GLU A 65 -28.23 -4.67 -7.32
CA GLU A 65 -28.32 -6.05 -7.77
C GLU A 65 -28.79 -7.02 -6.68
N GLY A 66 -28.95 -6.55 -5.43
CA GLY A 66 -29.41 -7.34 -4.30
C GLY A 66 -28.31 -8.15 -3.60
N ASP A 67 -27.04 -7.83 -3.87
CA ASP A 67 -25.86 -8.49 -3.33
C ASP A 67 -24.90 -7.45 -2.70
N PRO A 68 -25.32 -6.74 -1.62
CA PRO A 68 -24.49 -5.73 -0.97
C PRO A 68 -23.31 -6.38 -0.26
N PRO A 69 -22.07 -5.97 -0.53
CA PRO A 69 -20.92 -6.47 0.23
C PRO A 69 -20.95 -5.96 1.67
N SER A 70 -20.69 -6.85 2.63
CA SER A 70 -20.51 -6.49 4.03
C SER A 70 -19.08 -6.02 4.31
N THR A 71 -18.13 -6.48 3.50
CA THR A 71 -16.70 -6.17 3.64
C THR A 71 -16.14 -5.60 2.35
N LEU A 72 -15.34 -4.54 2.49
CA LEU A 72 -14.54 -3.96 1.44
C LEU A 72 -13.05 -4.28 1.71
N HIS A 73 -12.43 -5.06 0.83
CA HIS A 73 -11.00 -5.32 0.86
C HIS A 73 -10.29 -4.36 -0.10
N LEU A 74 -9.52 -3.43 0.44
CA LEU A 74 -8.69 -2.51 -0.33
C LEU A 74 -7.26 -3.07 -0.37
N ILE A 75 -6.76 -3.38 -1.57
CA ILE A 75 -5.41 -3.86 -1.80
C ILE A 75 -4.66 -2.77 -2.55
N ALA A 76 -3.74 -2.12 -1.87
CA ALA A 76 -3.13 -0.89 -2.33
C ALA A 76 -1.71 -0.75 -1.73
N HIS A 77 -0.90 0.07 -2.36
CA HIS A 77 0.32 0.55 -1.71
C HIS A 77 -0.03 1.46 -0.53
N GLY A 78 0.87 1.54 0.45
CA GLY A 78 0.58 2.29 1.66
C GLY A 78 1.80 2.91 2.31
N ARG A 79 1.55 4.03 2.97
CA ARG A 79 2.46 4.71 3.87
C ARG A 79 1.69 5.20 5.09
N PRO A 80 2.35 5.65 6.16
CA PRO A 80 1.64 6.20 7.32
C PRO A 80 0.62 7.27 6.91
N GLY A 81 -0.67 7.01 7.20
CA GLY A 81 -1.76 7.97 6.95
C GLY A 81 -2.23 8.10 5.50
N ALA A 82 -1.83 7.21 4.60
CA ALA A 82 -2.33 7.22 3.22
C ALA A 82 -2.23 5.85 2.54
N PHE A 83 -3.05 5.62 1.51
CA PHE A 83 -2.91 4.50 0.58
C PHE A 83 -3.06 4.99 -0.86
N ARG A 84 -2.48 4.27 -1.84
CA ARG A 84 -2.45 4.67 -3.25
C ARG A 84 -3.21 3.68 -4.13
N ILE A 85 -4.00 4.19 -5.04
CA ILE A 85 -4.62 3.41 -6.11
C ILE A 85 -4.36 4.14 -7.44
N GLY A 86 -3.62 3.52 -8.32
CA GLY A 86 -3.09 4.16 -9.52
C GLY A 86 -2.10 5.27 -9.15
N GLU A 87 -2.26 6.42 -9.79
CA GLU A 87 -1.43 7.60 -9.52
C GLU A 87 -1.95 8.46 -8.35
N GLN A 88 -2.97 8.00 -7.59
CA GLN A 88 -3.66 8.86 -6.61
C GLN A 88 -3.47 8.36 -5.17
N TRP A 89 -2.85 9.19 -4.36
CA TRP A 89 -2.80 9.02 -2.92
C TRP A 89 -4.12 9.41 -2.27
N ILE A 90 -4.59 8.57 -1.38
CA ILE A 90 -5.79 8.78 -0.56
C ILE A 90 -5.35 9.04 0.87
N ASP A 91 -5.10 10.28 1.16
CA ASP A 91 -4.74 10.81 2.47
C ASP A 91 -5.96 11.38 3.23
N ALA A 92 -5.72 11.97 4.39
CA ALA A 92 -6.78 12.56 5.23
C ALA A 92 -7.53 13.72 4.54
N GLU A 93 -6.88 14.47 3.63
CA GLU A 93 -7.54 15.54 2.87
C GLU A 93 -8.45 14.96 1.79
N ALA A 94 -7.98 13.94 1.07
CA ALA A 94 -8.78 13.22 0.09
C ALA A 94 -10.02 12.57 0.75
N LEU A 95 -9.88 11.95 1.92
CA LEU A 95 -11.01 11.38 2.66
C LEU A 95 -12.04 12.45 3.03
N LYS A 96 -11.62 13.60 3.54
CA LYS A 96 -12.52 14.72 3.89
C LYS A 96 -13.22 15.29 2.67
N ALA A 97 -12.50 15.45 1.55
CA ALA A 97 -13.06 15.94 0.29
C ALA A 97 -14.16 15.01 -0.26
N HIS A 98 -14.05 13.70 -0.02
CA HIS A 98 -14.98 12.67 -0.48
C HIS A 98 -15.87 12.09 0.64
N SER A 99 -16.07 12.83 1.73
CA SER A 99 -16.83 12.38 2.91
C SER A 99 -18.26 11.94 2.58
N THR A 100 -18.91 12.58 1.61
CA THR A 100 -20.26 12.22 1.15
C THR A 100 -20.27 10.84 0.48
N GLU A 101 -19.27 10.53 -0.34
CA GLU A 101 -19.14 9.22 -0.98
C GLU A 101 -18.84 8.13 0.04
N LEU A 102 -17.91 8.38 0.96
CA LEU A 102 -17.56 7.44 2.03
C LEU A 102 -18.78 7.08 2.90
N ALA A 103 -19.60 8.06 3.27
CA ALA A 103 -20.83 7.83 4.03
C ALA A 103 -21.86 6.94 3.30
N MET A 104 -21.75 6.81 1.98
CA MET A 104 -22.62 5.96 1.18
C MET A 104 -22.11 4.53 1.00
N TRP A 105 -20.92 4.21 1.49
CA TRP A 105 -20.34 2.87 1.29
C TRP A 105 -21.14 1.77 1.95
N GLY A 106 -21.63 1.98 3.18
CA GLY A 106 -22.56 1.09 3.85
C GLY A 106 -22.05 -0.35 3.99
N VAL A 107 -20.74 -0.52 4.12
CA VAL A 107 -20.07 -1.77 4.48
C VAL A 107 -19.87 -1.83 6.00
N GLU A 108 -19.80 -3.02 6.56
CA GLU A 108 -19.55 -3.21 7.99
C GLU A 108 -18.06 -3.10 8.32
N THR A 109 -17.22 -3.59 7.41
CA THR A 109 -15.75 -3.62 7.60
C THR A 109 -15.03 -3.15 6.34
N ILE A 110 -13.96 -2.39 6.54
CA ILE A 110 -12.94 -2.08 5.54
C ILE A 110 -11.65 -2.76 5.99
N ALA A 111 -11.18 -3.75 5.23
CA ALA A 111 -9.88 -4.37 5.41
C ALA A 111 -8.88 -3.72 4.43
N LEU A 112 -7.99 -2.91 4.97
CA LEU A 112 -7.02 -2.14 4.20
C LEU A 112 -5.70 -2.91 4.18
N TRP A 113 -5.52 -3.71 3.12
CA TRP A 113 -4.32 -4.49 2.84
C TRP A 113 -3.29 -3.57 2.18
N SER A 114 -2.60 -2.81 3.01
CA SER A 114 -1.69 -1.76 2.59
C SER A 114 -0.65 -1.55 3.69
N CYS A 115 0.62 -1.42 3.32
CA CYS A 115 1.71 -1.27 4.28
C CYS A 115 1.59 0.02 5.10
N HIS A 116 2.00 -0.04 6.35
CA HIS A 116 2.18 1.10 7.25
C HIS A 116 0.99 2.06 7.45
N VAL A 117 -0.11 1.93 6.71
CA VAL A 117 -1.25 2.87 6.79
C VAL A 117 -1.78 2.99 8.21
N GLY A 118 -1.81 1.88 8.95
CA GLY A 118 -2.24 1.84 10.36
C GLY A 118 -1.28 2.50 11.35
N ALA A 119 -0.07 2.87 10.94
CA ALA A 119 0.87 3.61 11.79
C ALA A 119 0.36 5.03 12.09
N ASP A 120 -0.48 5.59 11.23
CA ASP A 120 -1.25 6.82 11.51
C ASP A 120 -2.65 6.46 12.02
N ALA A 121 -2.80 6.39 13.35
CA ALA A 121 -4.07 6.05 13.97
C ALA A 121 -5.18 7.10 13.70
N ASP A 122 -4.83 8.36 13.51
CA ASP A 122 -5.80 9.43 13.22
C ASP A 122 -6.41 9.25 11.83
N PHE A 123 -5.63 8.79 10.85
CA PHE A 123 -6.13 8.43 9.52
C PHE A 123 -7.14 7.27 9.58
N VAL A 124 -6.79 6.20 10.30
CA VAL A 124 -7.66 5.02 10.48
C VAL A 124 -8.99 5.42 11.13
N VAL A 125 -8.93 6.22 12.19
CA VAL A 125 -10.11 6.75 12.89
C VAL A 125 -10.95 7.61 11.95
N LEU A 126 -10.33 8.51 11.19
CA LEU A 126 -11.03 9.37 10.23
C LEU A 126 -11.76 8.55 9.16
N LEU A 127 -11.10 7.53 8.58
CA LEU A 127 -11.73 6.65 7.59
C LEU A 127 -12.93 5.91 8.19
N ALA A 128 -12.79 5.41 9.42
CA ALA A 128 -13.87 4.74 10.14
C ALA A 128 -15.06 5.69 10.42
N GLU A 129 -14.79 6.90 10.89
CA GLU A 129 -15.83 7.91 11.15
C GLU A 129 -16.59 8.32 9.89
N LEU A 130 -15.88 8.56 8.78
CA LEU A 130 -16.50 9.01 7.53
C LEU A 130 -17.27 7.90 6.81
N SER A 131 -16.81 6.67 6.89
CA SER A 131 -17.47 5.50 6.25
C SER A 131 -18.53 4.84 7.12
N GLY A 132 -18.45 5.02 8.43
CA GLY A 132 -19.26 4.29 9.42
C GLY A 132 -18.87 2.82 9.57
N ALA A 133 -17.76 2.38 9.00
CA ALA A 133 -17.27 1.00 9.01
C ALA A 133 -16.18 0.81 10.08
N ARG A 134 -16.00 -0.45 10.51
CA ARG A 134 -14.79 -0.86 11.21
C ARG A 134 -13.63 -0.89 10.21
N VAL A 135 -12.50 -0.30 10.53
CA VAL A 135 -11.31 -0.30 9.67
C VAL A 135 -10.23 -1.18 10.30
N LEU A 136 -9.70 -2.11 9.51
CA LEU A 136 -8.53 -2.92 9.82
C LEU A 136 -7.39 -2.44 8.93
N ALA A 137 -6.26 -2.09 9.53
CA ALA A 137 -5.07 -1.62 8.81
C ALA A 137 -3.80 -2.08 9.53
N SER A 138 -2.74 -2.35 8.78
CA SER A 138 -1.43 -2.69 9.34
C SER A 138 -0.64 -1.44 9.69
N ALA A 139 0.09 -1.50 10.80
CA ALA A 139 1.12 -0.52 11.15
C ALA A 139 2.52 -0.94 10.65
N ASP A 140 2.62 -2.14 10.11
CA ASP A 140 3.83 -2.72 9.56
C ASP A 140 3.66 -2.98 8.05
N TRP A 141 4.73 -3.43 7.40
CA TRP A 141 4.67 -3.87 6.01
C TRP A 141 3.75 -5.10 5.84
N LEU A 142 3.22 -5.27 4.63
CA LEU A 142 2.42 -6.42 4.22
C LEU A 142 2.99 -7.00 2.93
N GLY A 143 3.32 -8.27 2.93
CA GLY A 143 3.88 -8.91 1.75
C GLY A 143 4.60 -10.22 2.05
N ARG A 144 5.47 -10.62 1.14
CA ARG A 144 6.33 -11.81 1.23
C ARG A 144 7.75 -11.45 0.79
N GLU A 145 8.73 -11.78 1.62
CA GLU A 145 10.15 -11.61 1.32
C GLU A 145 10.77 -12.87 0.69
N ASP A 146 11.94 -12.72 0.09
CA ASP A 146 12.71 -13.79 -0.56
C ASP A 146 13.08 -14.95 0.37
N ASP A 147 13.31 -14.66 1.64
CA ASP A 147 13.66 -15.65 2.66
C ASP A 147 12.45 -16.47 3.13
N GLY A 148 11.25 -16.21 2.57
CA GLY A 148 9.97 -16.84 2.91
C GLY A 148 9.30 -16.24 4.13
N HIS A 149 9.76 -15.09 4.62
CA HIS A 149 9.05 -14.34 5.64
C HIS A 149 7.77 -13.74 5.03
N GLU A 150 6.65 -13.89 5.72
CA GLU A 150 5.35 -13.40 5.26
C GLU A 150 4.65 -12.60 6.37
N GLN A 151 4.17 -11.41 6.04
CA GLN A 151 3.29 -10.61 6.87
C GLN A 151 2.01 -10.32 6.08
N LEU A 152 1.00 -11.17 6.26
CA LEU A 152 -0.23 -11.16 5.45
C LEU A 152 -1.47 -11.20 6.35
N GLN A 153 -1.38 -10.56 7.51
CA GLN A 153 -2.41 -10.60 8.52
C GLN A 153 -2.85 -9.19 8.94
N LEU A 154 -4.15 -8.99 8.99
CA LEU A 154 -4.79 -7.82 9.62
C LEU A 154 -5.60 -8.29 10.81
N GLU A 155 -5.13 -8.05 12.04
CA GLU A 155 -5.71 -8.59 13.26
C GLU A 155 -5.88 -10.13 13.19
N ASP A 156 -7.11 -10.62 13.15
CA ASP A 156 -7.44 -12.05 13.06
C ASP A 156 -7.66 -12.53 11.59
N TRP A 157 -7.46 -11.66 10.59
CA TRP A 157 -7.71 -11.94 9.19
C TRP A 157 -6.42 -12.24 8.44
N GLN A 158 -6.44 -13.29 7.61
CA GLN A 158 -5.33 -13.62 6.71
C GLN A 158 -5.71 -13.21 5.28
N LEU A 159 -4.75 -12.70 4.53
CA LEU A 159 -4.98 -12.39 3.11
C LEU A 159 -5.33 -13.64 2.31
N SER A 160 -4.83 -14.82 2.71
CA SER A 160 -5.21 -16.12 2.13
C SER A 160 -6.69 -16.46 2.26
N ASP A 161 -7.42 -15.80 3.15
CA ASP A 161 -8.88 -15.98 3.26
C ASP A 161 -9.63 -15.34 2.10
N VAL A 162 -9.04 -14.33 1.46
CA VAL A 162 -9.67 -13.55 0.36
C VAL A 162 -9.01 -13.76 -1.00
N VAL A 163 -7.75 -14.22 -1.04
CA VAL A 163 -6.98 -14.43 -2.26
C VAL A 163 -6.35 -15.82 -2.25
N LYS A 164 -6.42 -16.53 -3.37
CA LYS A 164 -5.75 -17.83 -3.51
C LYS A 164 -4.24 -17.64 -3.49
N GLN A 165 -3.57 -18.45 -2.67
CA GLN A 165 -2.12 -18.36 -2.48
C GLN A 165 -1.32 -18.55 -3.80
N GLU A 166 -1.85 -19.32 -4.75
CA GLU A 166 -1.21 -19.54 -6.06
C GLU A 166 -1.24 -18.29 -6.97
N ALA A 167 -2.06 -17.29 -6.63
CA ALA A 167 -2.14 -16.04 -7.37
C ALA A 167 -1.07 -15.02 -6.96
N TRP A 168 -0.30 -15.32 -5.92
CA TRP A 168 0.67 -14.37 -5.40
C TRP A 168 1.99 -14.48 -6.15
N PRO A 169 2.62 -13.36 -6.50
CA PRO A 169 4.01 -13.35 -6.93
C PRO A 169 4.90 -14.06 -5.90
N ALA A 170 6.01 -14.64 -6.34
CA ALA A 170 6.96 -15.30 -5.45
C ALA A 170 7.52 -14.33 -4.40
N GLN A 171 7.69 -13.08 -4.81
CA GLN A 171 8.00 -11.93 -3.98
C GLN A 171 6.93 -10.88 -4.23
N PHE A 172 6.41 -10.25 -3.22
CA PHE A 172 5.68 -8.99 -3.35
C PHE A 172 5.57 -8.30 -2.00
N ARG A 173 5.69 -7.00 -2.03
CA ARG A 173 5.36 -6.13 -0.91
C ARG A 173 4.31 -5.13 -1.38
N LEU A 174 3.41 -4.75 -0.52
CA LEU A 174 2.47 -3.68 -0.81
C LEU A 174 3.08 -2.28 -0.52
N GLU A 175 4.37 -2.26 -0.23
CA GLU A 175 5.21 -1.07 -0.12
C GLU A 175 6.14 -0.87 -1.33
N ASP A 176 6.17 -1.82 -2.29
CA ASP A 176 6.96 -1.71 -3.53
C ASP A 176 6.31 -0.67 -4.44
N PHE A 177 6.62 0.60 -4.29
CA PHE A 177 6.10 1.70 -5.11
C PHE A 177 7.13 2.82 -5.25
N ASP A 178 6.96 3.57 -6.34
CA ASP A 178 7.80 4.71 -6.65
C ASP A 178 7.61 5.80 -5.59
N ASP A 179 8.64 6.08 -4.81
CA ASP A 179 8.66 7.08 -3.76
C ASP A 179 9.38 8.37 -4.21
N GLU A 180 8.99 9.51 -3.66
CA GLU A 180 9.71 10.77 -3.74
C GLU A 180 10.18 11.14 -2.32
N LEU A 181 11.49 10.96 -2.08
CA LEU A 181 12.11 11.22 -0.79
C LEU A 181 13.01 12.45 -0.89
N ILE A 182 12.73 13.48 -0.11
CA ILE A 182 13.50 14.73 -0.10
C ILE A 182 14.10 14.94 1.28
N GLY A 183 15.42 14.93 1.34
CA GLY A 183 16.19 15.27 2.52
C GLY A 183 16.21 16.77 2.83
N SER A 184 17.15 17.21 3.61
CA SER A 184 17.21 18.58 4.15
C SER A 184 18.53 19.28 3.78
N VAL A 185 19.02 20.15 4.66
CA VAL A 185 20.35 20.78 4.58
C VAL A 185 21.36 20.15 5.58
N SER A 186 21.00 19.02 6.17
CA SER A 186 21.79 18.28 7.15
C SER A 186 22.01 16.87 6.61
N ASN A 187 22.97 16.14 7.15
CA ASN A 187 23.21 14.75 6.77
C ASN A 187 21.96 13.91 6.96
N ASP A 188 21.43 13.35 5.87
CA ASP A 188 20.24 12.54 5.82
C ASP A 188 20.57 11.09 5.42
N GLN A 189 19.67 10.16 5.74
CA GLN A 189 19.72 8.80 5.26
C GLN A 189 18.37 8.48 4.63
N LEU A 190 18.36 8.25 3.31
CA LEU A 190 17.18 7.95 2.52
C LEU A 190 17.28 6.53 1.97
N ASP A 191 16.20 5.78 2.02
CA ASP A 191 16.07 4.39 1.54
C ASP A 191 14.78 4.31 0.73
N GLY A 192 14.90 4.14 -0.60
CA GLY A 192 13.79 4.05 -1.53
C GLY A 192 13.03 2.73 -1.39
N GLY A 193 13.79 1.64 -1.20
CA GLY A 193 13.22 0.31 -0.98
C GLY A 193 12.97 -0.45 -2.26
N ALA A 194 11.74 -0.52 -2.71
CA ALA A 194 11.40 -1.19 -3.96
C ALA A 194 10.38 -0.34 -4.73
N GLY A 195 10.57 -0.20 -6.01
CA GLY A 195 9.85 0.73 -6.88
C GLY A 195 10.84 1.51 -7.71
N SER A 196 10.38 2.45 -8.50
CA SER A 196 11.24 3.40 -9.20
C SER A 196 11.19 4.72 -8.45
N ASP A 197 12.23 4.97 -7.64
CA ASP A 197 12.22 6.00 -6.62
C ASP A 197 12.98 7.27 -7.05
N GLU A 198 12.55 8.42 -6.54
CA GLU A 198 13.26 9.70 -6.68
C GLU A 198 13.78 10.13 -5.30
N LEU A 199 15.10 10.08 -5.08
CA LEU A 199 15.75 10.42 -3.83
C LEU A 199 16.60 11.68 -4.00
N ILE A 200 16.34 12.72 -3.21
CA ILE A 200 17.09 13.98 -3.21
C ILE A 200 17.66 14.24 -1.81
N GLY A 201 18.97 14.11 -1.63
CA GLY A 201 19.64 14.33 -0.35
C GLY A 201 19.59 15.78 0.11
N GLY A 202 19.99 16.70 -0.77
CA GLY A 202 19.91 18.14 -0.53
C GLY A 202 21.22 18.75 -0.12
N GLY A 203 21.52 18.90 1.13
CA GLY A 203 22.81 19.39 1.60
C GLY A 203 23.23 18.76 2.91
N GLY A 204 24.53 18.58 3.11
CA GLY A 204 25.09 17.73 4.15
C GLY A 204 25.78 16.54 3.49
N ASP A 205 26.38 15.67 4.27
CA ASP A 205 26.95 14.43 3.75
C ASP A 205 25.85 13.35 3.88
N ASP A 206 25.21 13.00 2.76
CA ASP A 206 24.00 12.19 2.71
C ASP A 206 24.30 10.72 2.32
N VAL A 207 23.40 9.81 2.68
CA VAL A 207 23.43 8.41 2.28
C VAL A 207 22.09 8.07 1.63
N LEU A 208 22.13 7.70 0.35
CA LEU A 208 20.96 7.35 -0.44
C LEU A 208 21.09 5.91 -0.93
N ASP A 209 20.05 5.10 -0.72
CA ASP A 209 19.93 3.73 -1.20
C ASP A 209 18.62 3.66 -2.02
N GLY A 210 18.73 3.46 -3.35
CA GLY A 210 17.58 3.32 -4.22
C GLY A 210 16.84 2.02 -3.98
N GLY A 211 17.59 0.92 -3.86
CA GLY A 211 17.06 -0.39 -3.52
C GLY A 211 16.80 -1.26 -4.74
N SER A 212 15.57 -1.50 -5.12
CA SER A 212 15.22 -2.27 -6.31
C SER A 212 14.20 -1.55 -7.19
N GLY A 213 14.50 -1.43 -8.47
CA GLY A 213 13.73 -0.70 -9.48
C GLY A 213 14.61 0.26 -10.25
N ASP A 214 14.04 1.07 -11.10
CA ASP A 214 14.79 2.05 -11.90
C ASP A 214 14.75 3.40 -11.15
N ASP A 215 15.80 3.74 -10.40
CA ASP A 215 15.83 4.84 -9.43
C ASP A 215 16.56 6.09 -9.94
N ASP A 216 16.17 7.27 -9.43
CA ASP A 216 16.81 8.56 -9.70
C ASP A 216 17.30 9.19 -8.37
N LEU A 217 18.62 9.23 -8.17
CA LEU A 217 19.26 9.66 -6.94
C LEU A 217 20.08 10.93 -7.15
N GLU A 218 19.77 12.01 -6.43
CA GLU A 218 20.53 13.27 -6.39
C GLU A 218 21.09 13.52 -4.99
N GLY A 219 22.42 13.43 -4.81
CA GLY A 219 23.08 13.70 -3.52
C GLY A 219 22.97 15.18 -3.12
N GLY A 220 23.34 16.07 -4.02
CA GLY A 220 23.22 17.51 -3.84
C GLY A 220 24.50 18.20 -3.45
N ALA A 221 24.65 18.71 -2.23
CA ALA A 221 25.84 19.40 -1.79
C ALA A 221 26.40 18.75 -0.53
N GLY A 222 27.60 18.17 -0.62
CA GLY A 222 28.27 17.47 0.48
C GLY A 222 29.22 16.41 -0.02
N ALA A 223 29.53 15.46 0.83
CA ALA A 223 30.24 14.25 0.43
C ALA A 223 29.28 13.08 0.58
N ASP A 224 28.60 12.76 -0.52
CA ASP A 224 27.43 11.90 -0.54
C ASP A 224 27.79 10.47 -0.93
N ALA A 225 27.02 9.50 -0.44
CA ALA A 225 27.11 8.10 -0.81
C ALA A 225 25.79 7.63 -1.40
N LEU A 226 25.79 7.26 -2.68
CA LEU A 226 24.64 6.83 -3.45
C LEU A 226 24.82 5.38 -3.90
N ASP A 227 23.87 4.52 -3.59
CA ASP A 227 23.76 3.15 -4.11
C ASP A 227 22.44 3.03 -4.88
N GLY A 228 22.50 2.77 -6.20
CA GLY A 228 21.30 2.58 -7.02
C GLY A 228 20.60 1.27 -6.73
N GLY A 229 21.35 0.19 -6.43
CA GLY A 229 20.78 -1.11 -6.11
C GLY A 229 20.56 -2.02 -7.30
N GLU A 230 19.34 -2.59 -7.45
CA GLU A 230 18.96 -3.42 -8.60
C GLU A 230 18.09 -2.62 -9.57
N GLY A 231 18.51 -2.48 -10.83
CA GLY A 231 17.71 -1.78 -11.84
C GLY A 231 18.55 -0.95 -12.82
N ILE A 232 17.90 -0.04 -13.52
CA ILE A 232 18.56 0.94 -14.40
C ILE A 232 18.49 2.30 -13.73
N ASP A 233 19.53 2.63 -12.97
CA ASP A 233 19.51 3.75 -12.07
C ASP A 233 20.23 4.98 -12.66
N VAL A 234 19.78 6.15 -12.24
CA VAL A 234 20.41 7.44 -12.53
C VAL A 234 20.93 8.04 -11.23
N LEU A 235 22.25 8.26 -11.15
CA LEU A 235 22.91 8.78 -9.97
C LEU A 235 23.62 10.08 -10.29
N ASP A 236 23.30 11.17 -9.58
CA ASP A 236 24.00 12.46 -9.59
C ASP A 236 24.51 12.80 -8.18
N GLY A 237 25.79 12.69 -7.93
CA GLY A 237 26.37 13.06 -6.63
C GLY A 237 26.34 14.56 -6.35
N GLY A 238 26.28 15.41 -7.40
CA GLY A 238 26.21 16.85 -7.24
C GLY A 238 27.56 17.51 -6.93
N ALA A 239 27.59 18.30 -5.87
CA ALA A 239 28.78 19.11 -5.51
C ALA A 239 29.49 18.56 -4.28
N GLY A 240 30.65 17.98 -4.47
CA GLY A 240 31.46 17.46 -3.34
C GLY A 240 32.44 16.40 -3.73
N SER A 241 32.62 15.43 -2.84
CA SER A 241 33.45 14.25 -3.09
C SER A 241 32.60 13.02 -2.82
N ASP A 242 31.94 12.55 -3.85
CA ASP A 242 30.85 11.62 -3.76
C ASP A 242 31.28 10.19 -4.10
N GLU A 243 30.63 9.22 -3.48
CA GLU A 243 30.74 7.79 -3.78
C GLU A 243 29.47 7.30 -4.43
N LEU A 244 29.55 6.81 -5.68
CA LEU A 244 28.41 6.33 -6.44
C LEU A 244 28.60 4.86 -6.79
N ILE A 245 27.60 4.05 -6.44
CA ILE A 245 27.52 2.62 -6.73
C ILE A 245 26.26 2.41 -7.57
N GLY A 246 26.40 1.99 -8.84
CA GLY A 246 25.24 1.75 -9.71
C GLY A 246 24.56 0.41 -9.45
N GLY A 247 25.19 -0.49 -8.69
CA GLY A 247 24.56 -1.76 -8.31
C GLY A 247 24.45 -2.81 -9.40
N GLY A 248 23.33 -3.49 -9.49
CA GLY A 248 23.08 -4.63 -10.39
C GLY A 248 22.00 -4.32 -11.43
N GLY A 249 22.41 -3.97 -12.64
CA GLY A 249 21.51 -3.73 -13.78
C GLY A 249 22.29 -3.64 -15.08
N ASP A 250 21.61 -3.43 -16.24
CA ASP A 250 22.23 -3.29 -17.56
C ASP A 250 22.41 -1.81 -17.95
#